data_1fa8a02eb22681a5785c75a31ec72ef9
#
_entry.id   1fa8a02eb22681a5785c75a31ec72ef9
#
_cell.length_a   1.000
_cell.length_b   1.000
_cell.length_c   1.000
_cell.angle_alpha   90.00
_cell.angle_beta   90.00
_cell.angle_gamma   90.00
#
_symmetry.space_group_name_H-M   'P 1'
#
loop_
_entity.id
_entity.type
_entity.pdbx_description
1 polymer ?
#
loop_
_entity_poly.entity_id
_entity_poly.type
_entity_poly.pdbx_seq_one_letter_code
_entity_poly.pdbx_strand_id
1 'polypeptide(L)'
;MLQLPNQTGFYKGKVRDVYTIGDRYLAMIVSDRISAFDVVLPRPIPYKGQVLNQIAAQFLDATDDILPNWKLSMPLPNATLGLKCETFPVEMVIRGNLTGHAWRTYKTGKRELCGIPLPDGLKENDYFEKPIITPTTKAHEGHDEDISREEIIRTGLVSEKEYEQLEKYTYALFERGRKMANERGLILVDTKYEFGKIGDTIYLIDEIHTPDSSRYFYLEGFQERQDNGEPQKQLSKEFVREWLME
;
A
#
# COMPACT_ATOMS: atom_id res chain seq x y z
N MET A 1 -5.72 -25.45 8.05
CA MET A 1 -4.91 -25.15 6.86
C MET A 1 -5.57 -25.84 5.69
N LEU A 2 -5.83 -25.12 4.59
CA LEU A 2 -6.37 -25.76 3.37
C LEU A 2 -5.26 -26.59 2.72
N GLN A 3 -5.66 -27.65 2.03
CA GLN A 3 -4.79 -28.40 1.15
C GLN A 3 -5.29 -28.19 -0.28
N LEU A 4 -4.45 -27.58 -1.12
CA LEU A 4 -4.79 -27.28 -2.50
C LEU A 4 -4.07 -28.25 -3.45
N PRO A 5 -4.69 -28.62 -4.59
CA PRO A 5 -4.03 -29.43 -5.59
C PRO A 5 -2.71 -28.77 -6.05
N ASN A 6 -1.63 -29.55 -6.20
CA ASN A 6 -0.30 -29.10 -6.61
C ASN A 6 0.32 -28.03 -5.71
N GLN A 7 -0.10 -27.91 -4.45
CA GLN A 7 0.49 -26.99 -3.49
C GLN A 7 1.93 -27.41 -3.20
N THR A 8 2.87 -26.45 -3.37
CA THR A 8 4.30 -26.63 -3.11
C THR A 8 4.80 -25.80 -1.94
N GLY A 9 4.01 -24.80 -1.46
CA GLY A 9 4.39 -23.97 -0.34
C GLY A 9 3.18 -23.34 0.36
N PHE A 10 3.45 -22.85 1.59
CA PHE A 10 2.47 -22.13 2.39
C PHE A 10 3.17 -21.08 3.24
N TYR A 11 2.65 -19.86 3.22
CA TYR A 11 3.08 -18.78 4.11
C TYR A 11 1.85 -18.17 4.79
N LYS A 12 1.88 -18.11 6.12
CA LYS A 12 0.85 -17.44 6.92
C LYS A 12 1.29 -16.02 7.24
N GLY A 13 0.78 -15.06 6.49
CA GLY A 13 0.99 -13.64 6.76
C GLY A 13 0.10 -13.13 7.90
N LYS A 14 0.28 -11.86 8.27
CA LYS A 14 -0.49 -11.20 9.34
C LYS A 14 -2.00 -11.23 9.06
N VAL A 15 -2.41 -10.97 7.82
CA VAL A 15 -3.82 -10.88 7.39
C VAL A 15 -4.16 -11.74 6.18
N ARG A 16 -3.17 -12.34 5.52
CA ARG A 16 -3.33 -13.19 4.33
C ARG A 16 -2.63 -14.53 4.51
N ASP A 17 -3.25 -15.55 3.97
CA ASP A 17 -2.66 -16.89 3.86
C ASP A 17 -2.31 -17.12 2.39
N VAL A 18 -1.04 -17.38 2.08
CA VAL A 18 -0.50 -17.49 0.72
C VAL A 18 -0.08 -18.93 0.46
N TYR A 19 -0.67 -19.52 -0.56
CA TYR A 19 -0.39 -20.88 -1.03
C TYR A 19 0.35 -20.81 -2.36
N THR A 20 1.52 -21.41 -2.45
CA THR A 20 2.23 -21.57 -3.72
C THR A 20 1.71 -22.82 -4.42
N ILE A 21 1.35 -22.69 -5.69
CA ILE A 21 0.82 -23.77 -6.54
C ILE A 21 1.78 -24.02 -7.67
N GLY A 22 2.44 -25.16 -7.64
CA GLY A 22 3.59 -25.44 -8.52
C GLY A 22 4.65 -24.34 -8.36
N ASP A 23 5.25 -23.93 -9.49
CA ASP A 23 6.33 -22.93 -9.48
C ASP A 23 5.86 -21.54 -9.93
N ARG A 24 4.66 -21.42 -10.47
CA ARG A 24 4.21 -20.22 -11.21
C ARG A 24 3.01 -19.49 -10.64
N TYR A 25 2.28 -20.08 -9.71
CA TYR A 25 1.02 -19.52 -9.24
C TYR A 25 0.97 -19.35 -7.73
N LEU A 26 0.18 -18.37 -7.30
CA LEU A 26 -0.19 -18.17 -5.91
C LEU A 26 -1.72 -18.20 -5.77
N ALA A 27 -2.20 -18.85 -4.72
CA ALA A 27 -3.54 -18.65 -4.22
C ALA A 27 -3.44 -17.87 -2.90
N MET A 28 -3.95 -16.64 -2.89
CA MET A 28 -3.93 -15.77 -1.73
C MET A 28 -5.33 -15.70 -1.12
N ILE A 29 -5.43 -16.03 0.17
CA ILE A 29 -6.69 -15.99 0.91
C ILE A 29 -6.60 -14.87 1.94
N VAL A 30 -7.42 -13.85 1.74
CA VAL A 30 -7.51 -12.71 2.66
C VAL A 30 -8.42 -13.10 3.83
N SER A 31 -7.89 -12.99 5.03
CA SER A 31 -8.61 -13.36 6.25
C SER A 31 -9.26 -12.14 6.90
N ASP A 32 -10.13 -12.40 7.84
CA ASP A 32 -10.76 -11.37 8.67
C ASP A 32 -9.84 -10.82 9.78
N ARG A 33 -8.61 -11.34 9.87
CA ARG A 33 -7.60 -10.82 10.81
C ARG A 33 -7.30 -9.35 10.52
N ILE A 34 -7.07 -8.59 11.57
CA ILE A 34 -6.55 -7.22 11.50
C ILE A 34 -5.23 -7.14 12.23
N SER A 35 -4.28 -6.41 11.70
CA SER A 35 -3.01 -6.12 12.35
C SER A 35 -2.79 -4.62 12.49
N ALA A 36 -2.25 -4.21 13.64
CA ALA A 36 -1.79 -2.85 13.89
C ALA A 36 -0.43 -2.93 14.60
N PHE A 37 0.51 -2.05 14.25
CA PHE A 37 1.88 -2.04 14.80
C PHE A 37 2.54 -3.42 14.73
N ASP A 38 2.38 -4.11 13.59
CA ASP A 38 2.88 -5.46 13.31
C ASP A 38 2.33 -6.59 14.19
N VAL A 39 1.39 -6.29 15.07
CA VAL A 39 0.70 -7.26 15.92
C VAL A 39 -0.67 -7.61 15.31
N VAL A 40 -0.96 -8.91 15.20
CA VAL A 40 -2.31 -9.39 14.83
C VAL A 40 -3.21 -9.24 16.06
N LEU A 41 -4.28 -8.47 15.92
CA LEU A 41 -5.22 -8.25 17.02
C LEU A 41 -6.04 -9.52 17.33
N PRO A 42 -6.45 -9.73 18.60
CA PRO A 42 -7.05 -10.99 19.03
C PRO A 42 -8.46 -11.22 18.45
N ARG A 43 -9.16 -10.17 18.03
CA ARG A 43 -10.49 -10.27 17.45
C ARG A 43 -10.47 -9.91 15.96
N PRO A 44 -10.94 -10.80 15.08
CA PRO A 44 -11.10 -10.49 13.67
C PRO A 44 -12.29 -9.54 13.44
N ILE A 45 -12.30 -8.88 12.30
CA ILE A 45 -13.45 -8.08 11.83
C ILE A 45 -14.22 -8.94 10.81
N PRO A 46 -15.47 -9.35 11.11
CA PRO A 46 -16.26 -10.17 10.21
C PRO A 46 -16.35 -9.60 8.80
N TYR A 47 -16.14 -10.45 7.78
CA TYR A 47 -16.16 -10.12 6.35
C TYR A 47 -15.05 -9.17 5.87
N LYS A 48 -14.12 -8.72 6.72
CA LYS A 48 -13.01 -7.85 6.33
C LYS A 48 -12.23 -8.41 5.13
N GLY A 49 -11.89 -9.69 5.19
CA GLY A 49 -11.15 -10.36 4.11
C GLY A 49 -11.88 -10.33 2.78
N GLN A 50 -13.20 -10.57 2.80
CA GLN A 50 -14.03 -10.53 1.59
C GLN A 50 -14.10 -9.11 1.01
N VAL A 51 -14.31 -8.10 1.84
CA VAL A 51 -14.39 -6.70 1.42
C VAL A 51 -13.07 -6.25 0.80
N LEU A 52 -11.95 -6.46 1.50
CA LEU A 52 -10.63 -6.03 1.02
C LEU A 52 -10.22 -6.71 -0.28
N ASN A 53 -10.45 -8.03 -0.40
CA ASN A 53 -10.09 -8.76 -1.60
C ASN A 53 -10.88 -8.31 -2.83
N GLN A 54 -12.17 -8.04 -2.67
CA GLN A 54 -13.02 -7.53 -3.77
C GLN A 54 -12.64 -6.10 -4.17
N ILE A 55 -12.32 -5.22 -3.19
CA ILE A 55 -11.82 -3.87 -3.47
C ILE A 55 -10.49 -3.96 -4.23
N ALA A 56 -9.54 -4.77 -3.75
CA ALA A 56 -8.25 -4.96 -4.43
C ALA A 56 -8.44 -5.48 -5.86
N ALA A 57 -9.28 -6.50 -6.06
CA ALA A 57 -9.54 -7.05 -7.38
C ALA A 57 -10.13 -6.02 -8.35
N GLN A 58 -11.09 -5.20 -7.89
CA GLN A 58 -11.68 -4.12 -8.68
C GLN A 58 -10.65 -3.07 -9.10
N PHE A 59 -9.76 -2.66 -8.19
CA PHE A 59 -8.73 -1.68 -8.52
C PHE A 59 -7.63 -2.26 -9.40
N LEU A 60 -7.25 -3.54 -9.22
CA LEU A 60 -6.34 -4.23 -10.13
C LEU A 60 -6.88 -4.25 -11.56
N ASP A 61 -8.19 -4.52 -11.74
CA ASP A 61 -8.84 -4.47 -13.05
C ASP A 61 -8.91 -3.05 -13.62
N ALA A 62 -9.17 -2.05 -12.78
CA ALA A 62 -9.29 -0.65 -13.19
C ALA A 62 -7.94 0.03 -13.52
N THR A 63 -6.83 -0.66 -13.33
CA THR A 63 -5.46 -0.15 -13.55
C THR A 63 -4.62 -1.04 -14.47
N ASP A 64 -5.22 -2.07 -15.10
CA ASP A 64 -4.53 -3.05 -15.95
C ASP A 64 -3.99 -2.44 -17.26
N ASP A 65 -4.54 -1.28 -17.67
CA ASP A 65 -4.06 -0.47 -18.78
C ASP A 65 -2.76 0.32 -18.44
N ILE A 66 -2.39 0.45 -17.17
CA ILE A 66 -1.17 1.13 -16.74
C ILE A 66 0.01 0.15 -16.74
N LEU A 67 -0.17 -1.02 -16.14
CA LEU A 67 0.78 -2.13 -16.14
C LEU A 67 0.05 -3.44 -15.85
N PRO A 68 0.59 -4.59 -16.29
CA PRO A 68 0.00 -5.87 -15.93
C PRO A 68 0.04 -6.09 -14.42
N ASN A 69 -0.92 -6.84 -13.91
CA ASN A 69 -0.95 -7.20 -12.50
C ASN A 69 -0.94 -8.73 -12.30
N TRP A 70 -0.66 -9.15 -11.07
CA TRP A 70 -0.51 -10.57 -10.72
C TRP A 70 -1.81 -11.37 -10.73
N LYS A 71 -2.99 -10.71 -10.65
CA LYS A 71 -4.29 -11.36 -10.53
C LYS A 71 -4.70 -12.04 -11.85
N LEU A 72 -5.04 -13.33 -11.79
CA LEU A 72 -5.64 -14.08 -12.88
C LEU A 72 -7.15 -14.24 -12.70
N SER A 73 -7.59 -14.55 -11.48
CA SER A 73 -9.01 -14.73 -11.17
C SER A 73 -9.27 -14.56 -9.68
N MET A 74 -10.55 -14.35 -9.35
CA MET A 74 -11.06 -14.29 -7.97
C MET A 74 -12.11 -15.38 -7.78
N PRO A 75 -11.70 -16.63 -7.48
CA PRO A 75 -12.64 -17.77 -7.36
C PRO A 75 -13.59 -17.67 -6.16
N LEU A 76 -13.21 -16.93 -5.11
CA LEU A 76 -14.05 -16.66 -3.94
C LEU A 76 -13.92 -15.18 -3.56
N PRO A 77 -14.92 -14.60 -2.87
CA PRO A 77 -14.86 -13.19 -2.47
C PRO A 77 -13.61 -12.79 -1.67
N ASN A 78 -12.99 -13.73 -0.97
CA ASN A 78 -11.78 -13.51 -0.18
C ASN A 78 -10.56 -14.27 -0.71
N ALA A 79 -10.61 -14.83 -1.92
CA ALA A 79 -9.51 -15.59 -2.49
C ALA A 79 -9.19 -15.12 -3.92
N THR A 80 -7.92 -14.87 -4.18
CA THR A 80 -7.38 -14.51 -5.49
C THR A 80 -6.36 -15.55 -5.93
N LEU A 81 -6.49 -16.03 -7.15
CA LEU A 81 -5.49 -16.84 -7.84
C LEU A 81 -4.70 -15.93 -8.78
N GLY A 82 -3.39 -16.02 -8.75
CA GLY A 82 -2.55 -15.15 -9.57
C GLY A 82 -1.17 -15.72 -9.85
N LEU A 83 -0.35 -14.89 -10.50
CA LEU A 83 1.01 -15.21 -10.89
C LEU A 83 1.96 -15.08 -9.70
N LYS A 84 2.91 -15.99 -9.58
CA LYS A 84 4.03 -15.87 -8.65
C LYS A 84 5.14 -15.07 -9.33
N CYS A 85 5.28 -13.81 -8.92
CA CYS A 85 6.33 -12.92 -9.38
C CYS A 85 7.54 -12.95 -8.44
N GLU A 86 8.72 -12.69 -8.97
CA GLU A 86 9.89 -12.33 -8.18
C GLU A 86 9.67 -10.92 -7.63
N THR A 87 9.57 -10.77 -6.31
CA THR A 87 9.21 -9.49 -5.68
C THR A 87 10.41 -8.55 -5.63
N PHE A 88 10.20 -7.25 -5.91
CA PHE A 88 11.19 -6.23 -5.58
C PHE A 88 11.27 -6.06 -4.05
N PRO A 89 12.48 -5.89 -3.49
CA PRO A 89 12.69 -5.80 -2.05
C PRO A 89 12.38 -4.40 -1.48
N VAL A 90 11.51 -3.65 -2.15
CA VAL A 90 11.08 -2.30 -1.75
C VAL A 90 9.57 -2.16 -1.88
N GLU A 91 8.98 -1.38 -0.98
CA GLU A 91 7.61 -0.90 -1.09
C GLU A 91 7.62 0.55 -1.56
N MET A 92 6.82 0.84 -2.57
CA MET A 92 6.70 2.20 -3.13
C MET A 92 5.54 2.92 -2.44
N VAL A 93 5.86 3.63 -1.35
CA VAL A 93 4.88 4.46 -0.63
C VAL A 93 4.81 5.82 -1.29
N ILE A 94 3.63 6.25 -1.70
CA ILE A 94 3.38 7.56 -2.28
C ILE A 94 2.40 8.37 -1.42
N ARG A 95 2.69 9.66 -1.25
CA ARG A 95 1.93 10.56 -0.37
C ARG A 95 1.52 11.82 -1.10
N GLY A 96 0.23 12.11 -1.09
CA GLY A 96 -0.33 13.37 -1.57
C GLY A 96 -0.43 14.43 -0.47
N ASN A 97 -0.43 14.00 0.80
CA ASN A 97 -0.60 14.86 1.96
C ASN A 97 0.42 14.53 3.06
N LEU A 98 0.75 15.53 3.87
CA LEU A 98 1.62 15.37 5.04
C LEU A 98 0.82 14.79 6.22
N THR A 99 0.76 13.45 6.31
CA THR A 99 -0.02 12.76 7.34
C THR A 99 0.67 11.49 7.85
N GLY A 100 0.17 10.91 8.93
CA GLY A 100 0.65 9.65 9.49
C GLY A 100 2.14 9.68 9.81
N HIS A 101 2.92 8.71 9.25
CA HIS A 101 4.36 8.64 9.49
C HIS A 101 5.10 9.90 9.03
N ALA A 102 4.77 10.44 7.87
CA ALA A 102 5.40 11.66 7.35
C ALA A 102 5.17 12.86 8.28
N TRP A 103 3.95 13.02 8.80
CA TRP A 103 3.65 14.05 9.78
C TRP A 103 4.39 13.83 11.10
N ARG A 104 4.39 12.61 11.64
CA ARG A 104 5.12 12.30 12.87
C ARG A 104 6.60 12.65 12.75
N THR A 105 7.22 12.32 11.61
CA THR A 105 8.61 12.67 11.31
C THR A 105 8.80 14.20 11.22
N TYR A 106 7.95 14.88 10.46
CA TYR A 106 8.01 16.34 10.28
C TYR A 106 7.85 17.10 11.61
N LYS A 107 6.92 16.64 12.46
CA LYS A 107 6.64 17.22 13.78
C LYS A 107 7.86 17.18 14.73
N THR A 108 8.80 16.24 14.54
CA THR A 108 10.06 16.20 15.30
C THR A 108 11.08 17.29 14.90
N GLY A 109 10.76 18.10 13.89
CA GLY A 109 11.65 19.11 13.34
C GLY A 109 12.46 18.65 12.14
N LYS A 110 12.35 17.37 11.71
CA LYS A 110 12.97 16.89 10.48
C LYS A 110 12.32 17.53 9.28
N ARG A 111 13.15 17.94 8.30
CA ARG A 111 12.74 18.58 7.04
C ARG A 111 13.16 17.77 5.83
N GLU A 112 13.31 16.49 6.03
CA GLU A 112 13.63 15.52 4.98
C GLU A 112 12.96 14.18 5.30
N LEU A 113 12.46 13.51 4.27
CA LEU A 113 11.92 12.15 4.35
C LEU A 113 12.38 11.36 3.12
N CYS A 114 13.07 10.24 3.31
CA CYS A 114 13.61 9.40 2.24
C CYS A 114 14.45 10.20 1.20
N GLY A 115 15.27 11.17 1.64
CA GLY A 115 16.06 12.03 0.76
C GLY A 115 15.29 13.20 0.13
N ILE A 116 13.99 13.32 0.38
CA ILE A 116 13.14 14.39 -0.19
C ILE A 116 13.03 15.54 0.82
N PRO A 117 13.47 16.77 0.45
CA PRO A 117 13.33 17.94 1.31
C PRO A 117 11.86 18.33 1.46
N LEU A 118 11.46 18.65 2.68
CA LEU A 118 10.12 19.10 3.01
C LEU A 118 10.17 20.60 3.39
N PRO A 119 9.30 21.46 2.81
CA PRO A 119 9.28 22.87 3.12
C PRO A 119 8.86 23.14 4.58
N ASP A 120 9.30 24.28 5.12
CA ASP A 120 8.84 24.75 6.42
C ASP A 120 7.39 25.22 6.39
N GLY A 121 6.72 25.19 7.56
CA GLY A 121 5.40 25.77 7.76
C GLY A 121 4.22 24.89 7.37
N LEU A 122 4.48 23.65 6.95
CA LEU A 122 3.41 22.69 6.68
C LEU A 122 2.70 22.26 7.97
N LYS A 123 1.40 22.08 7.87
CA LYS A 123 0.54 21.54 8.93
C LYS A 123 0.18 20.08 8.63
N GLU A 124 -0.30 19.41 9.65
CA GLU A 124 -0.86 18.05 9.46
C GLU A 124 -1.96 18.07 8.41
N ASN A 125 -1.93 17.06 7.54
CA ASN A 125 -2.82 16.85 6.41
C ASN A 125 -2.71 17.84 5.24
N ASP A 126 -1.80 18.82 5.30
CA ASP A 126 -1.56 19.71 4.15
C ASP A 126 -1.17 18.89 2.90
N TYR A 127 -1.64 19.34 1.74
CA TYR A 127 -1.23 18.80 0.47
C TYR A 127 0.23 19.11 0.18
N PHE A 128 0.96 18.14 -0.34
CA PHE A 128 2.20 18.43 -1.03
C PHE A 128 1.91 19.08 -2.37
N GLU A 129 2.76 19.99 -2.83
CA GLU A 129 2.65 20.60 -4.17
C GLU A 129 2.60 19.53 -5.26
N LYS A 130 3.42 18.49 -5.10
CA LYS A 130 3.37 17.26 -5.89
C LYS A 130 3.44 16.06 -4.94
N PRO A 131 2.73 14.97 -5.23
CA PRO A 131 2.90 13.75 -4.44
C PRO A 131 4.37 13.34 -4.36
N ILE A 132 4.79 12.87 -3.20
CA ILE A 132 6.16 12.41 -2.97
C ILE A 132 6.19 10.89 -2.78
N ILE A 133 7.25 10.25 -3.30
CA ILE A 133 7.48 8.82 -3.11
C ILE A 133 8.49 8.64 -1.98
N THR A 134 8.10 7.95 -0.92
CA THR A 134 8.90 7.69 0.27
C THR A 134 9.02 6.17 0.47
N PRO A 135 9.96 5.52 -0.24
CA PRO A 135 10.06 4.07 -0.24
C PRO A 135 10.44 3.53 1.13
N THR A 136 10.07 2.25 1.36
CA THR A 136 10.58 1.48 2.48
C THR A 136 11.23 0.20 1.99
N THR A 137 12.19 -0.32 2.74
CA THR A 137 12.68 -1.68 2.53
C THR A 137 11.60 -2.67 2.93
N LYS A 138 11.54 -3.81 2.25
CA LYS A 138 10.69 -4.92 2.64
C LYS A 138 11.50 -5.85 3.55
N ALA A 139 11.37 -5.66 4.86
CA ALA A 139 12.11 -6.45 5.83
C ALA A 139 11.64 -7.91 5.84
N HIS A 140 12.58 -8.85 5.82
CA HIS A 140 12.30 -10.26 6.08
C HIS A 140 12.05 -10.50 7.57
N GLU A 141 12.75 -9.75 8.43
CA GLU A 141 12.61 -9.75 9.90
C GLU A 141 12.69 -8.30 10.39
N GLY A 142 11.87 -7.93 11.38
CA GLY A 142 11.82 -6.57 11.94
C GLY A 142 10.73 -5.69 11.30
N HIS A 143 11.02 -4.42 11.18
CA HIS A 143 10.12 -3.41 10.61
C HIS A 143 10.67 -2.90 9.29
N ASP A 144 9.77 -2.52 8.39
CA ASP A 144 10.12 -1.83 7.16
C ASP A 144 10.74 -0.47 7.52
N GLU A 145 11.87 -0.14 6.90
CA GLU A 145 12.64 1.07 7.17
C GLU A 145 12.57 2.03 6.00
N ASP A 146 12.43 3.32 6.31
CA ASP A 146 12.52 4.38 5.31
C ASP A 146 13.88 4.32 4.60
N ILE A 147 13.86 4.39 3.27
CA ILE A 147 15.07 4.37 2.44
C ILE A 147 14.93 5.37 1.30
N SER A 148 16.03 6.03 0.93
CA SER A 148 16.01 6.96 -0.22
C SER A 148 16.18 6.23 -1.54
N ARG A 149 15.76 6.88 -2.64
CA ARG A 149 16.04 6.44 -4.02
C ARG A 149 17.52 6.17 -4.23
N GLU A 150 18.35 7.10 -3.81
CA GLU A 150 19.80 7.04 -3.97
C GLU A 150 20.39 5.82 -3.25
N GLU A 151 19.89 5.53 -2.05
CA GLU A 151 20.34 4.40 -1.26
C GLU A 151 19.91 3.06 -1.87
N ILE A 152 18.68 2.96 -2.39
CA ILE A 152 18.17 1.79 -3.10
C ILE A 152 19.07 1.44 -4.29
N ILE A 153 19.41 2.46 -5.10
CA ILE A 153 20.26 2.28 -6.28
C ILE A 153 21.71 1.98 -5.87
N ARG A 154 22.24 2.73 -4.90
CA ARG A 154 23.63 2.56 -4.42
C ARG A 154 23.90 1.18 -3.83
N THR A 155 22.94 0.62 -3.12
CA THR A 155 23.05 -0.71 -2.51
C THR A 155 22.73 -1.84 -3.48
N GLY A 156 22.20 -1.53 -4.66
CA GLY A 156 21.82 -2.52 -5.67
C GLY A 156 20.56 -3.31 -5.32
N LEU A 157 19.73 -2.81 -4.39
CA LEU A 157 18.43 -3.42 -4.09
C LEU A 157 17.53 -3.46 -5.32
N VAL A 158 17.52 -2.37 -6.10
CA VAL A 158 16.83 -2.26 -7.39
C VAL A 158 17.77 -1.53 -8.34
N SER A 159 17.86 -1.96 -9.59
CA SER A 159 18.65 -1.22 -10.59
C SER A 159 18.00 0.14 -10.89
N GLU A 160 18.81 1.14 -11.27
CA GLU A 160 18.31 2.48 -11.57
C GLU A 160 17.20 2.46 -12.62
N LYS A 161 17.39 1.70 -13.71
CA LYS A 161 16.39 1.54 -14.78
C LYS A 161 15.07 0.95 -14.28
N GLU A 162 15.13 -0.08 -13.44
CA GLU A 162 13.92 -0.67 -12.85
C GLU A 162 13.26 0.31 -11.88
N TYR A 163 14.04 0.99 -11.03
CA TYR A 163 13.50 1.96 -10.07
C TYR A 163 12.78 3.12 -10.79
N GLU A 164 13.34 3.68 -11.83
CA GLU A 164 12.66 4.70 -12.67
C GLU A 164 11.31 4.21 -13.22
N GLN A 165 11.25 2.93 -13.59
CA GLN A 165 10.00 2.35 -14.06
C GLN A 165 9.00 2.16 -12.91
N LEU A 166 9.46 1.76 -11.70
CA LEU A 166 8.61 1.69 -10.51
C LEU A 166 8.05 3.06 -10.13
N GLU A 167 8.88 4.11 -10.15
CA GLU A 167 8.43 5.49 -9.91
C GLU A 167 7.33 5.91 -10.88
N LYS A 168 7.55 5.70 -12.17
CA LYS A 168 6.57 6.02 -13.22
C LYS A 168 5.23 5.33 -13.00
N TYR A 169 5.26 4.03 -12.70
CA TYR A 169 4.05 3.26 -12.39
C TYR A 169 3.39 3.75 -11.10
N THR A 170 4.18 4.04 -10.08
CA THR A 170 3.67 4.54 -8.80
C THR A 170 2.89 5.83 -8.96
N TYR A 171 3.41 6.81 -9.72
CA TYR A 171 2.69 8.05 -10.01
C TYR A 171 1.42 7.81 -10.82
N ALA A 172 1.48 6.99 -11.87
CA ALA A 172 0.33 6.72 -12.73
C ALA A 172 -0.81 6.01 -11.98
N LEU A 173 -0.46 5.03 -11.15
CA LEU A 173 -1.42 4.32 -10.28
C LEU A 173 -2.07 5.26 -9.27
N PHE A 174 -1.27 6.12 -8.64
CA PHE A 174 -1.76 7.08 -7.65
C PHE A 174 -2.70 8.10 -8.26
N GLU A 175 -2.36 8.65 -9.42
CA GLU A 175 -3.21 9.57 -10.17
C GLU A 175 -4.57 8.92 -10.53
N ARG A 176 -4.55 7.66 -11.03
CA ARG A 176 -5.76 6.87 -11.29
C ARG A 176 -6.58 6.68 -10.01
N GLY A 177 -5.94 6.30 -8.91
CA GLY A 177 -6.58 6.10 -7.61
C GLY A 177 -7.20 7.38 -7.06
N ARG A 178 -6.50 8.52 -7.15
CA ARG A 178 -7.02 9.84 -6.76
C ARG A 178 -8.26 10.22 -7.56
N LYS A 179 -8.24 10.04 -8.87
CA LYS A 179 -9.40 10.31 -9.74
C LYS A 179 -10.60 9.47 -9.31
N MET A 180 -10.41 8.16 -9.16
CA MET A 180 -11.49 7.23 -8.77
C MET A 180 -12.02 7.52 -7.35
N ALA A 181 -11.17 7.94 -6.42
CA ALA A 181 -11.55 8.36 -5.09
C ALA A 181 -12.40 9.65 -5.13
N ASN A 182 -11.93 10.66 -5.85
CA ASN A 182 -12.63 11.94 -5.98
C ASN A 182 -14.05 11.79 -6.56
N GLU A 183 -14.24 10.93 -7.56
CA GLU A 183 -15.54 10.60 -8.12
C GLU A 183 -16.53 10.02 -7.11
N ARG A 184 -16.01 9.57 -5.94
CA ARG A 184 -16.77 8.99 -4.82
C ARG A 184 -16.77 9.87 -3.57
N GLY A 185 -16.36 11.14 -3.70
CA GLY A 185 -16.30 12.08 -2.58
C GLY A 185 -15.19 11.75 -1.57
N LEU A 186 -14.12 11.09 -2.02
CA LEU A 186 -12.98 10.72 -1.19
C LEU A 186 -11.69 11.35 -1.73
N ILE A 187 -10.74 11.57 -0.83
CA ILE A 187 -9.35 11.97 -1.12
C ILE A 187 -8.47 10.77 -0.84
N LEU A 188 -7.78 10.24 -1.85
CA LEU A 188 -6.70 9.28 -1.63
C LEU A 188 -5.47 10.04 -1.16
N VAL A 189 -5.13 9.87 0.11
CA VAL A 189 -4.12 10.63 0.84
C VAL A 189 -2.73 10.06 0.61
N ASP A 190 -2.58 8.79 0.90
CA ASP A 190 -1.37 8.00 0.68
C ASP A 190 -1.72 6.53 0.44
N THR A 191 -0.78 5.83 -0.15
CA THR A 191 -0.90 4.38 -0.39
C THR A 191 0.49 3.79 -0.58
N LYS A 192 0.58 2.46 -0.50
CA LYS A 192 1.77 1.71 -0.87
C LYS A 192 1.48 0.80 -2.05
N TYR A 193 2.46 0.62 -2.92
CA TYR A 193 2.45 -0.36 -3.99
C TYR A 193 3.61 -1.33 -3.85
N GLU A 194 3.35 -2.57 -4.17
CA GLU A 194 4.36 -3.61 -4.28
C GLU A 194 4.45 -4.08 -5.72
N PHE A 195 5.67 -4.29 -6.19
CA PHE A 195 5.94 -4.72 -7.55
C PHE A 195 6.74 -6.02 -7.53
N GLY A 196 6.57 -6.78 -8.60
CA GLY A 196 7.36 -7.98 -8.87
C GLY A 196 7.63 -8.10 -10.36
N LYS A 197 8.43 -9.09 -10.76
CA LYS A 197 8.74 -9.33 -12.17
C LYS A 197 8.65 -10.80 -12.53
N ILE A 198 8.38 -11.06 -13.81
CA ILE A 198 8.52 -12.35 -14.46
C ILE A 198 9.33 -12.10 -15.74
N GLY A 199 10.56 -12.59 -15.78
CA GLY A 199 11.52 -12.16 -16.79
C GLY A 199 11.75 -10.65 -16.70
N ASP A 200 11.62 -9.94 -17.81
CA ASP A 200 11.81 -8.49 -17.88
C ASP A 200 10.52 -7.67 -17.66
N THR A 201 9.38 -8.35 -17.46
CA THR A 201 8.09 -7.69 -17.31
C THR A 201 7.79 -7.42 -15.84
N ILE A 202 7.54 -6.15 -15.51
CA ILE A 202 7.13 -5.71 -14.17
C ILE A 202 5.62 -5.85 -14.02
N TYR A 203 5.19 -6.37 -12.89
CA TYR A 203 3.79 -6.57 -12.50
C TYR A 203 3.51 -5.81 -11.20
N LEU A 204 2.31 -5.24 -11.12
CA LEU A 204 1.75 -4.84 -9.83
C LEU A 204 1.32 -6.10 -9.07
N ILE A 205 1.78 -6.23 -7.83
CA ILE A 205 1.48 -7.38 -6.98
C ILE A 205 0.78 -6.93 -5.68
N ASP A 206 0.36 -7.90 -4.88
CA ASP A 206 -0.35 -7.71 -3.62
C ASP A 206 -1.70 -6.99 -3.81
N GLU A 207 -2.05 -6.08 -2.91
CA GLU A 207 -3.28 -5.30 -2.95
C GLU A 207 -3.04 -3.87 -3.43
N ILE A 208 -4.09 -3.22 -3.91
CA ILE A 208 -4.05 -1.84 -4.36
C ILE A 208 -5.27 -1.08 -3.82
N HIS A 209 -5.04 0.14 -3.31
CA HIS A 209 -6.06 1.12 -2.93
C HIS A 209 -7.11 0.63 -1.91
N THR A 210 -6.80 -0.43 -1.15
CA THR A 210 -7.69 -0.88 -0.08
C THR A 210 -7.54 0.02 1.17
N PRO A 211 -8.52 0.08 2.05
CA PRO A 211 -8.39 0.80 3.32
C PRO A 211 -7.31 0.25 4.27
N ASP A 212 -6.76 -0.94 3.97
CA ASP A 212 -5.65 -1.53 4.72
C ASP A 212 -4.29 -1.01 4.23
N SER A 213 -4.14 -0.81 2.92
CA SER A 213 -2.90 -0.32 2.27
C SER A 213 -2.90 1.18 2.00
N SER A 214 -4.04 1.85 2.15
CA SER A 214 -4.24 3.25 1.75
C SER A 214 -4.99 4.02 2.84
N ARG A 215 -4.77 5.33 2.87
CA ARG A 215 -5.54 6.27 3.69
C ARG A 215 -6.43 7.11 2.81
N TYR A 216 -7.69 7.25 3.22
CA TYR A 216 -8.65 8.14 2.58
C TYR A 216 -9.20 9.13 3.58
N PHE A 217 -9.41 10.37 3.11
CA PHE A 217 -10.26 11.35 3.80
C PHE A 217 -11.56 11.54 3.02
N TYR A 218 -12.62 11.96 3.73
CA TYR A 218 -13.82 12.46 3.09
C TYR A 218 -13.53 13.83 2.48
N LEU A 219 -13.91 14.03 1.21
CA LEU A 219 -13.73 15.30 0.52
C LEU A 219 -14.61 16.39 1.12
N GLU A 220 -15.85 16.02 1.48
CA GLU A 220 -16.79 16.92 2.12
C GLU A 220 -16.27 17.41 3.49
N GLY A 221 -16.17 18.74 3.63
CA GLY A 221 -15.70 19.39 4.84
C GLY A 221 -14.20 19.22 5.11
N PHE A 222 -13.39 18.70 4.16
CA PHE A 222 -11.94 18.55 4.36
C PHE A 222 -11.27 19.90 4.62
N GLN A 223 -11.54 20.91 3.76
CA GLN A 223 -10.92 22.23 3.89
C GLN A 223 -11.36 22.96 5.16
N GLU A 224 -12.66 22.87 5.48
CA GLU A 224 -13.19 23.50 6.72
C GLU A 224 -12.51 22.93 7.97
N ARG A 225 -12.39 21.61 8.07
CA ARG A 225 -11.66 20.98 9.19
C ARG A 225 -10.17 21.34 9.20
N GLN A 226 -9.54 21.42 8.02
CA GLN A 226 -8.15 21.83 7.90
C GLN A 226 -7.93 23.27 8.42
N ASP A 227 -8.79 24.20 8.03
CA ASP A 227 -8.72 25.60 8.43
C ASP A 227 -8.95 25.77 9.93
N ASN A 228 -9.86 24.97 10.51
CA ASN A 228 -10.18 24.98 11.93
C ASN A 228 -9.18 24.18 12.79
N GLY A 229 -8.24 23.43 12.19
CA GLY A 229 -7.33 22.53 12.91
C GLY A 229 -8.03 21.32 13.53
N GLU A 230 -9.15 20.89 12.96
CA GLU A 230 -9.92 19.75 13.41
C GLU A 230 -9.42 18.44 12.78
N PRO A 231 -9.58 17.28 13.45
CA PRO A 231 -9.25 15.99 12.87
C PRO A 231 -10.03 15.70 11.59
N GLN A 232 -9.38 15.13 10.58
CA GLN A 232 -10.03 14.75 9.34
C GLN A 232 -10.89 13.50 9.52
N LYS A 233 -12.06 13.46 8.87
CA LYS A 233 -12.83 12.21 8.74
C LYS A 233 -12.11 11.27 7.79
N GLN A 234 -11.80 10.06 8.23
CA GLN A 234 -10.96 9.12 7.49
C GLN A 234 -11.60 7.74 7.31
N LEU A 235 -11.18 7.06 6.23
CA LEU A 235 -11.44 5.65 5.96
C LEU A 235 -10.09 4.94 5.82
N SER A 236 -9.61 4.35 6.91
CA SER A 236 -8.38 3.56 6.95
C SER A 236 -8.29 2.85 8.28
N LYS A 237 -7.35 1.95 8.45
CA LYS A 237 -7.09 1.35 9.76
C LYS A 237 -6.33 2.27 10.73
N GLU A 238 -6.01 3.50 10.35
CA GLU A 238 -5.31 4.44 11.22
C GLU A 238 -6.11 4.76 12.48
N PHE A 239 -7.43 4.90 12.38
CA PHE A 239 -8.27 5.12 13.57
C PHE A 239 -8.19 3.98 14.60
N VAL A 240 -7.93 2.74 14.16
CA VAL A 240 -7.67 1.62 15.08
C VAL A 240 -6.32 1.77 15.77
N ARG A 241 -5.31 2.30 15.06
CA ARG A 241 -3.99 2.58 15.63
C ARG A 241 -4.05 3.72 16.64
N GLU A 242 -4.77 4.79 16.31
CA GLU A 242 -5.00 5.93 17.19
C GLU A 242 -5.66 5.48 18.50
N TRP A 243 -6.76 4.73 18.38
CA TRP A 243 -7.46 4.16 19.54
C TRP A 243 -6.59 3.24 20.41
N LEU A 244 -5.65 2.51 19.82
CA LEU A 244 -4.73 1.64 20.58
C LEU A 244 -3.61 2.43 21.30
N MET A 245 -3.40 3.71 20.97
CA MET A 245 -2.41 4.59 21.58
C MET A 245 -2.99 5.47 22.68
N GLU A 246 -4.31 5.57 22.81
CA GLU A 246 -5.04 6.24 23.90
C GLU A 246 -5.07 5.36 25.16
#